data_6a9b699c0fcc2f8cb3b3c65827f76cc5
#
_entry.id   6a9b699c0fcc2f8cb3b3c65827f76cc5
#
_cell.length_a   1.000
_cell.length_b   1.000
_cell.length_c   1.000
_cell.angle_alpha   90.00
_cell.angle_beta   90.00
_cell.angle_gamma   90.00
#
_symmetry.space_group_name_H-M   'P 1'
#
loop_
_entity.id
_entity.type
_entity.pdbx_description
1 polymer ?
#
loop_
_entity_poly.entity_id
_entity_poly.type
_entity_poly.pdbx_seq_one_letter_code
_entity_poly.pdbx_strand_id
1 'polypeptide(L)'
;MDQIAAMCTFIKVVECQSFTKAANQLGISVAMASKLMQQLEESLATRLLSRTTRQVNPTEAGQFYYQRSLALLAELEETHSQLTHHNQQPNGTLKLSVPMDFGYLHLSPALPLFRQRFPDLKLDIEYSDRRVALVEEGFDLALRIGHLSDSSLVARQLATIRVELCASPAYLARKGRPEKPEDLKQHDCLIYTLTQPEWHFKRGNEQQSIRPQGPLRANNGVALTRAACDDQGIILQPTFIVGEALRSGQLVSLLPEWDKGDVGLYAVYPHRRFVSAKVRCFIEFVQERYLAPQQWDAPT
;
A
#
# COMPACT_ATOMS: atom_id res chain seq x y z
N MET A 1 10.17 -37.66 -7.47
CA MET A 1 9.18 -36.68 -8.00
C MET A 1 9.89 -35.36 -8.20
N ASP A 2 9.77 -34.74 -9.37
CA ASP A 2 10.15 -33.33 -9.52
C ASP A 2 9.13 -32.45 -8.84
N GLN A 3 9.48 -31.95 -7.66
CA GLN A 3 8.58 -31.20 -6.81
C GLN A 3 8.21 -29.84 -7.41
N ILE A 4 9.12 -29.22 -8.15
CA ILE A 4 8.88 -27.94 -8.82
C ILE A 4 7.89 -28.14 -9.96
N ALA A 5 8.06 -29.17 -10.79
CA ALA A 5 7.14 -29.50 -11.88
C ALA A 5 5.74 -29.83 -11.34
N ALA A 6 5.65 -30.52 -10.19
CA ALA A 6 4.37 -30.84 -9.54
C ALA A 6 3.69 -29.58 -9.00
N MET A 7 4.44 -28.65 -8.38
CA MET A 7 3.92 -27.35 -7.90
C MET A 7 3.43 -26.47 -9.08
N CYS A 8 4.20 -26.36 -10.15
CA CYS A 8 3.77 -25.62 -11.35
C CYS A 8 2.50 -26.22 -11.96
N THR A 9 2.40 -27.57 -12.02
CA THR A 9 1.22 -28.26 -12.52
C THR A 9 0.00 -27.99 -11.65
N PHE A 10 0.16 -28.05 -10.32
CA PHE A 10 -0.92 -27.74 -9.38
C PHE A 10 -1.45 -26.31 -9.55
N ILE A 11 -0.56 -25.31 -9.56
CA ILE A 11 -0.91 -23.90 -9.78
C ILE A 11 -1.73 -23.76 -11.06
N LYS A 12 -1.23 -24.34 -12.15
CA LYS A 12 -1.89 -24.22 -13.45
C LYS A 12 -3.24 -24.92 -13.52
N VAL A 13 -3.41 -26.06 -12.83
CA VAL A 13 -4.69 -26.75 -12.70
C VAL A 13 -5.71 -25.91 -11.90
N VAL A 14 -5.29 -25.23 -10.83
CA VAL A 14 -6.15 -24.34 -10.05
C VAL A 14 -6.58 -23.13 -10.89
N GLU A 15 -5.64 -22.48 -11.59
CA GLU A 15 -5.92 -21.31 -12.44
C GLU A 15 -6.89 -21.64 -13.59
N CYS A 16 -6.65 -22.77 -14.25
CA CYS A 16 -7.48 -23.19 -15.40
C CYS A 16 -8.77 -23.90 -14.99
N GLN A 17 -8.90 -24.34 -13.73
CA GLN A 17 -9.97 -25.21 -13.22
C GLN A 17 -10.17 -26.48 -14.07
N SER A 18 -9.11 -26.91 -14.76
CA SER A 18 -9.16 -27.99 -15.75
C SER A 18 -7.76 -28.60 -15.99
N PHE A 19 -7.66 -29.93 -15.82
CA PHE A 19 -6.44 -30.66 -16.15
C PHE A 19 -6.05 -30.58 -17.61
N THR A 20 -7.02 -30.63 -18.52
CA THR A 20 -6.78 -30.57 -19.97
C THR A 20 -6.22 -29.22 -20.39
N LYS A 21 -6.83 -28.10 -19.91
CA LYS A 21 -6.34 -26.76 -20.21
C LYS A 21 -4.94 -26.52 -19.62
N ALA A 22 -4.73 -26.95 -18.37
CA ALA A 22 -3.45 -26.82 -17.69
C ALA A 22 -2.35 -27.60 -18.40
N ALA A 23 -2.61 -28.86 -18.78
CA ALA A 23 -1.68 -29.70 -19.49
C ALA A 23 -1.26 -29.09 -20.84
N ASN A 24 -2.23 -28.57 -21.60
CA ASN A 24 -1.94 -27.87 -22.88
C ASN A 24 -1.06 -26.63 -22.68
N GLN A 25 -1.31 -25.82 -21.64
CA GLN A 25 -0.48 -24.64 -21.36
C GLN A 25 0.93 -24.98 -20.88
N LEU A 26 1.09 -26.12 -20.20
CA LEU A 26 2.40 -26.62 -19.73
C LEU A 26 3.14 -27.46 -20.75
N GLY A 27 2.54 -27.78 -21.91
CA GLY A 27 3.15 -28.64 -22.94
C GLY A 27 3.34 -30.09 -22.49
N ILE A 28 2.50 -30.60 -21.57
CA ILE A 28 2.55 -31.98 -21.06
C ILE A 28 1.26 -32.72 -21.37
N SER A 29 1.27 -34.06 -21.25
CA SER A 29 0.05 -34.84 -21.40
C SER A 29 -0.87 -34.73 -20.15
N VAL A 30 -2.19 -34.86 -20.35
CA VAL A 30 -3.17 -34.86 -19.24
C VAL A 30 -2.86 -35.99 -18.24
N ALA A 31 -2.40 -37.15 -18.74
CA ALA A 31 -1.97 -38.25 -17.88
C ALA A 31 -0.77 -37.89 -16.99
N MET A 32 0.19 -37.14 -17.54
CA MET A 32 1.37 -36.66 -16.81
C MET A 32 0.93 -35.63 -15.76
N ALA A 33 0.06 -34.67 -16.10
CA ALA A 33 -0.47 -33.70 -15.14
C ALA A 33 -1.21 -34.40 -13.99
N SER A 34 -2.05 -35.39 -14.28
CA SER A 34 -2.76 -36.18 -13.26
C SER A 34 -1.79 -36.96 -12.37
N LYS A 35 -0.73 -37.54 -12.93
CA LYS A 35 0.29 -38.29 -12.19
C LYS A 35 1.08 -37.38 -11.24
N LEU A 36 1.49 -36.18 -11.72
CA LEU A 36 2.21 -35.20 -10.90
C LEU A 36 1.33 -34.73 -9.73
N MET A 37 0.04 -34.52 -9.97
CA MET A 37 -0.89 -34.13 -8.92
C MET A 37 -1.09 -35.23 -7.88
N GLN A 38 -1.26 -36.48 -8.32
CA GLN A 38 -1.39 -37.62 -7.41
C GLN A 38 -0.14 -37.76 -6.52
N GLN A 39 1.04 -37.74 -7.12
CA GLN A 39 2.32 -37.81 -6.40
C GLN A 39 2.49 -36.66 -5.41
N LEU A 40 2.03 -35.45 -5.74
CA LEU A 40 2.08 -34.30 -4.86
C LEU A 40 1.17 -34.50 -3.64
N GLU A 41 -0.09 -34.89 -3.85
CA GLU A 41 -1.06 -35.15 -2.77
C GLU A 41 -0.60 -36.32 -1.88
N GLU A 42 -0.04 -37.38 -2.46
CA GLU A 42 0.57 -38.50 -1.72
C GLU A 42 1.76 -38.06 -0.86
N SER A 43 2.65 -37.22 -1.40
CA SER A 43 3.82 -36.72 -0.67
C SER A 43 3.44 -35.81 0.52
N LEU A 44 2.30 -35.12 0.42
CA LEU A 44 1.77 -34.24 1.47
C LEU A 44 0.78 -34.96 2.39
N ALA A 45 0.44 -36.21 2.10
CA ALA A 45 -0.62 -36.98 2.77
C ALA A 45 -1.94 -36.19 2.87
N THR A 46 -2.21 -35.31 1.90
CA THR A 46 -3.34 -34.37 1.94
C THR A 46 -3.90 -34.14 0.54
N ARG A 47 -5.22 -34.11 0.41
CA ARG A 47 -5.88 -33.74 -0.83
C ARG A 47 -5.87 -32.22 -1.02
N LEU A 48 -5.32 -31.77 -2.13
CA LEU A 48 -5.26 -30.36 -2.52
C LEU A 48 -6.41 -29.98 -3.46
N LEU A 49 -6.96 -30.93 -4.21
CA LEU A 49 -8.04 -30.71 -5.16
C LEU A 49 -9.29 -31.52 -4.80
N SER A 50 -10.43 -30.85 -4.84
CA SER A 50 -11.75 -31.49 -4.82
C SER A 50 -12.18 -31.78 -6.27
N ARG A 51 -12.40 -33.04 -6.59
CA ARG A 51 -12.84 -33.47 -7.91
C ARG A 51 -14.34 -33.68 -7.89
N THR A 52 -15.10 -32.75 -8.43
CA THR A 52 -16.48 -33.02 -8.86
C THR A 52 -16.46 -33.30 -10.37
N THR A 53 -17.46 -34.04 -10.88
CA THR A 53 -17.52 -34.48 -12.27
C THR A 53 -17.57 -33.35 -13.29
N ARG A 54 -17.66 -32.08 -12.87
CA ARG A 54 -17.77 -30.90 -13.75
C ARG A 54 -16.70 -29.82 -13.53
N GLN A 55 -16.08 -29.74 -12.34
CA GLN A 55 -15.08 -28.69 -12.05
C GLN A 55 -14.01 -29.21 -11.08
N VAL A 56 -12.80 -28.66 -11.22
CA VAL A 56 -11.66 -28.89 -10.34
C VAL A 56 -11.48 -27.64 -9.48
N ASN A 57 -11.73 -27.76 -8.19
CA ASN A 57 -11.57 -26.67 -7.24
C ASN A 57 -10.53 -27.04 -6.16
N PRO A 58 -9.74 -26.09 -5.67
CA PRO A 58 -8.85 -26.35 -4.54
C PRO A 58 -9.67 -26.61 -3.25
N THR A 59 -9.17 -27.50 -2.40
CA THR A 59 -9.60 -27.64 -1.01
C THR A 59 -9.08 -26.47 -0.18
N GLU A 60 -9.44 -26.37 1.09
CA GLU A 60 -8.85 -25.37 2.01
C GLU A 60 -7.31 -25.54 2.09
N ALA A 61 -6.84 -26.79 2.26
CA ALA A 61 -5.42 -27.12 2.20
C ALA A 61 -4.81 -26.78 0.82
N GLY A 62 -5.56 -27.02 -0.26
CA GLY A 62 -5.17 -26.64 -1.62
C GLY A 62 -5.03 -25.13 -1.80
N GLN A 63 -5.95 -24.35 -1.27
CA GLN A 63 -5.87 -22.88 -1.34
C GLN A 63 -4.65 -22.36 -0.57
N PHE A 64 -4.40 -22.88 0.61
CA PHE A 64 -3.19 -22.56 1.39
C PHE A 64 -1.92 -22.93 0.62
N TYR A 65 -1.86 -24.17 0.08
CA TYR A 65 -0.71 -24.65 -0.69
C TYR A 65 -0.50 -23.85 -1.98
N TYR A 66 -1.59 -23.43 -2.66
CA TYR A 66 -1.55 -22.59 -3.86
C TYR A 66 -0.81 -21.27 -3.60
N GLN A 67 -1.23 -20.54 -2.56
CA GLN A 67 -0.60 -19.27 -2.19
C GLN A 67 0.88 -19.43 -1.84
N ARG A 68 1.20 -20.48 -1.08
CA ARG A 68 2.59 -20.75 -0.69
C ARG A 68 3.47 -21.18 -1.88
N SER A 69 2.91 -21.97 -2.78
CA SER A 69 3.62 -22.41 -3.98
C SER A 69 3.94 -21.27 -4.93
N LEU A 70 3.00 -20.34 -5.15
CA LEU A 70 3.25 -19.13 -5.92
C LEU A 70 4.41 -18.32 -5.34
N ALA A 71 4.45 -18.15 -4.02
CA ALA A 71 5.50 -17.43 -3.35
C ALA A 71 6.88 -18.13 -3.49
N LEU A 72 6.92 -19.45 -3.34
CA LEU A 72 8.17 -20.23 -3.45
C LEU A 72 8.73 -20.25 -4.89
N LEU A 73 7.86 -20.40 -5.90
CA LEU A 73 8.30 -20.37 -7.30
C LEU A 73 8.80 -18.98 -7.69
N ALA A 74 8.15 -17.92 -7.22
CA ALA A 74 8.63 -16.56 -7.45
C ALA A 74 10.01 -16.32 -6.80
N GLU A 75 10.27 -16.87 -5.60
CA GLU A 75 11.57 -16.80 -4.93
C GLU A 75 12.65 -17.59 -5.66
N LEU A 76 12.30 -18.75 -6.22
CA LEU A 76 13.21 -19.57 -7.01
C LEU A 76 13.60 -18.88 -8.32
N GLU A 77 12.62 -18.34 -9.07
CA GLU A 77 12.86 -17.57 -10.29
C GLU A 77 13.74 -16.37 -10.03
N GLU A 78 13.51 -15.69 -8.93
CA GLU A 78 14.32 -14.55 -8.52
C GLU A 78 15.75 -14.94 -8.17
N THR A 79 15.93 -16.05 -7.44
CA THR A 79 17.27 -16.57 -7.13
C THR A 79 18.05 -16.89 -8.40
N HIS A 80 17.40 -17.52 -9.39
CA HIS A 80 17.99 -17.78 -10.70
C HIS A 80 18.31 -16.48 -11.45
N SER A 81 17.39 -15.51 -11.41
CA SER A 81 17.58 -14.19 -12.02
C SER A 81 18.77 -13.43 -11.43
N GLN A 82 18.97 -13.50 -10.12
CA GLN A 82 20.10 -12.84 -9.45
C GLN A 82 21.46 -13.46 -9.81
N LEU A 83 21.49 -14.77 -10.05
CA LEU A 83 22.72 -15.48 -10.42
C LEU A 83 23.07 -15.33 -11.89
N THR A 84 22.06 -15.20 -12.75
CA THR A 84 22.25 -15.14 -14.20
C THR A 84 22.39 -13.73 -14.75
N HIS A 85 21.92 -12.71 -14.05
CA HIS A 85 21.79 -11.36 -14.61
C HIS A 85 22.06 -10.25 -13.62
N HIS A 86 23.30 -9.79 -13.60
CA HIS A 86 23.63 -8.46 -13.03
C HIS A 86 23.00 -7.30 -13.84
N ASN A 87 22.27 -7.58 -14.95
CA ASN A 87 21.83 -6.59 -15.94
C ASN A 87 20.42 -6.84 -16.56
N GLN A 88 19.55 -7.68 -16.00
CA GLN A 88 18.21 -7.80 -16.60
C GLN A 88 17.23 -6.76 -16.05
N GLN A 89 16.53 -6.11 -16.99
CA GLN A 89 15.41 -5.22 -16.67
C GLN A 89 14.31 -6.03 -15.95
N PRO A 90 13.72 -5.48 -14.87
CA PRO A 90 12.65 -6.14 -14.16
C PRO A 90 11.44 -6.35 -15.08
N ASN A 91 10.83 -7.53 -15.02
CA ASN A 91 9.69 -7.91 -15.85
C ASN A 91 8.55 -8.52 -15.04
N GLY A 92 7.44 -8.86 -15.70
CA GLY A 92 6.26 -9.45 -15.08
C GLY A 92 5.26 -8.42 -14.55
N THR A 93 4.43 -8.80 -13.58
CA THR A 93 3.42 -7.92 -12.97
C THR A 93 3.83 -7.55 -11.55
N LEU A 94 3.86 -6.26 -11.25
CA LEU A 94 4.04 -5.72 -9.92
C LEU A 94 2.67 -5.32 -9.36
N LYS A 95 2.18 -6.07 -8.37
CA LYS A 95 0.90 -5.82 -7.72
C LYS A 95 1.08 -4.99 -6.44
N LEU A 96 0.49 -3.80 -6.42
CA LEU A 96 0.68 -2.78 -5.39
C LEU A 96 -0.61 -2.43 -4.67
N SER A 97 -0.54 -2.19 -3.36
CA SER A 97 -1.58 -1.49 -2.62
C SER A 97 -1.04 -0.13 -2.17
N VAL A 98 -1.75 0.97 -2.48
CA VAL A 98 -1.28 2.35 -2.27
C VAL A 98 -2.32 3.16 -1.52
N PRO A 99 -1.93 4.08 -0.61
CA PRO A 99 -2.88 5.00 0.01
C PRO A 99 -3.62 5.81 -1.05
N MET A 100 -4.94 5.98 -0.89
CA MET A 100 -5.79 6.56 -1.92
C MET A 100 -5.33 7.96 -2.33
N ASP A 101 -5.25 8.88 -1.40
CA ASP A 101 -4.94 10.28 -1.70
C ASP A 101 -3.49 10.46 -2.18
N PHE A 102 -2.51 9.80 -1.55
CA PHE A 102 -1.12 9.83 -2.01
C PHE A 102 -0.95 9.19 -3.39
N GLY A 103 -1.60 8.06 -3.58
CA GLY A 103 -1.59 7.35 -4.86
C GLY A 103 -2.13 8.21 -6.00
N TYR A 104 -3.28 8.85 -5.77
CA TYR A 104 -3.92 9.70 -6.77
C TYR A 104 -3.12 10.99 -7.04
N LEU A 105 -2.76 11.73 -6.00
CA LEU A 105 -2.15 13.04 -6.13
C LEU A 105 -0.68 13.00 -6.57
N HIS A 106 0.07 11.99 -6.12
CA HIS A 106 1.53 12.00 -6.26
C HIS A 106 2.08 10.81 -7.05
N LEU A 107 1.62 9.57 -6.75
CA LEU A 107 2.15 8.41 -7.44
C LEU A 107 1.64 8.34 -8.89
N SER A 108 0.34 8.54 -9.14
CA SER A 108 -0.24 8.44 -10.49
C SER A 108 0.43 9.36 -11.51
N PRO A 109 0.73 10.64 -11.21
CA PRO A 109 1.48 11.50 -12.11
C PRO A 109 2.92 11.03 -12.40
N ALA A 110 3.49 10.20 -11.52
CA ALA A 110 4.85 9.66 -11.67
C ALA A 110 4.89 8.33 -12.44
N LEU A 111 3.77 7.60 -12.55
CA LEU A 111 3.72 6.30 -13.23
C LEU A 111 4.17 6.32 -14.69
N PRO A 112 3.88 7.34 -15.51
CA PRO A 112 4.40 7.40 -16.88
C PRO A 112 5.93 7.34 -16.94
N LEU A 113 6.63 8.05 -16.03
CA LEU A 113 8.07 8.03 -15.95
C LEU A 113 8.60 6.65 -15.50
N PHE A 114 7.93 6.03 -14.52
CA PHE A 114 8.27 4.68 -14.09
C PHE A 114 8.13 3.67 -15.23
N ARG A 115 7.03 3.70 -15.96
CA ARG A 115 6.78 2.81 -17.11
C ARG A 115 7.77 3.04 -18.27
N GLN A 116 8.20 4.29 -18.47
CA GLN A 116 9.25 4.59 -19.46
C GLN A 116 10.60 3.97 -19.06
N ARG A 117 10.94 3.99 -17.77
CA ARG A 117 12.18 3.40 -17.23
C ARG A 117 12.15 1.87 -17.22
N PHE A 118 10.96 1.27 -17.02
CA PHE A 118 10.75 -0.18 -16.90
C PHE A 118 9.59 -0.65 -17.79
N PRO A 119 9.78 -0.68 -19.14
CA PRO A 119 8.71 -0.95 -20.11
C PRO A 119 8.13 -2.38 -20.01
N ASP A 120 8.93 -3.35 -19.57
CA ASP A 120 8.53 -4.78 -19.46
C ASP A 120 7.77 -5.09 -18.15
N LEU A 121 7.65 -4.11 -17.22
CA LEU A 121 6.89 -4.23 -16.01
C LEU A 121 5.43 -3.81 -16.23
N LYS A 122 4.51 -4.74 -15.95
CA LYS A 122 3.09 -4.44 -15.81
C LYS A 122 2.80 -4.00 -14.37
N LEU A 123 1.93 -3.01 -14.22
CA LEU A 123 1.49 -2.54 -12.91
C LEU A 123 0.04 -2.92 -12.68
N ASP A 124 -0.24 -3.51 -11.51
CA ASP A 124 -1.58 -3.76 -10.97
C ASP A 124 -1.68 -3.02 -9.64
N ILE A 125 -2.45 -1.92 -9.60
CA ILE A 125 -2.43 -0.98 -8.47
C ILE A 125 -3.83 -0.85 -7.88
N GLU A 126 -3.96 -1.23 -6.61
CA GLU A 126 -5.15 -0.96 -5.81
C GLU A 126 -4.94 0.30 -4.96
N TYR A 127 -5.78 1.31 -5.16
CA TYR A 127 -5.82 2.53 -4.35
C TYR A 127 -6.76 2.32 -3.17
N SER A 128 -6.18 2.12 -1.98
CA SER A 128 -6.97 1.81 -0.79
C SER A 128 -6.19 2.08 0.49
N ASP A 129 -6.87 2.70 1.47
CA ASP A 129 -6.32 2.94 2.81
C ASP A 129 -6.59 1.78 3.79
N ARG A 130 -7.27 0.71 3.33
CA ARG A 130 -7.47 -0.49 4.15
C ARG A 130 -6.16 -1.22 4.41
N ARG A 131 -6.07 -1.89 5.53
CA ARG A 131 -4.98 -2.84 5.76
C ARG A 131 -5.21 -4.07 4.90
N VAL A 132 -4.24 -4.40 4.06
CA VAL A 132 -4.26 -5.59 3.21
C VAL A 132 -3.43 -6.72 3.83
N ALA A 133 -3.87 -7.95 3.70
CA ALA A 133 -3.10 -9.13 4.01
C ALA A 133 -2.19 -9.46 2.81
N LEU A 134 -1.02 -8.82 2.75
CA LEU A 134 -0.14 -8.79 1.57
C LEU A 134 0.07 -10.17 0.94
N VAL A 135 0.40 -11.18 1.75
CA VAL A 135 0.69 -12.52 1.27
C VAL A 135 -0.58 -13.24 0.79
N GLU A 136 -1.67 -13.11 1.54
CA GLU A 136 -2.94 -13.79 1.27
C GLU A 136 -3.65 -13.22 0.05
N GLU A 137 -3.56 -11.89 -0.14
CA GLU A 137 -4.16 -11.18 -1.26
C GLU A 137 -3.22 -11.07 -2.49
N GLY A 138 -1.98 -11.58 -2.36
CA GLY A 138 -1.01 -11.65 -3.46
C GLY A 138 -0.41 -10.32 -3.86
N PHE A 139 -0.35 -9.33 -2.95
CA PHE A 139 0.38 -8.09 -3.19
C PHE A 139 1.88 -8.30 -3.05
N ASP A 140 2.65 -7.72 -3.95
CA ASP A 140 4.11 -7.70 -3.88
C ASP A 140 4.61 -6.65 -2.88
N LEU A 141 3.91 -5.51 -2.81
CA LEU A 141 4.26 -4.35 -1.99
C LEU A 141 3.02 -3.55 -1.64
N ALA A 142 3.01 -2.95 -0.43
CA ALA A 142 2.10 -1.87 -0.10
C ALA A 142 2.88 -0.60 0.25
N LEU A 143 2.43 0.55 -0.23
CA LEU A 143 2.78 1.83 0.37
C LEU A 143 1.82 2.10 1.53
N ARG A 144 2.34 2.65 2.63
CA ARG A 144 1.53 3.01 3.80
C ARG A 144 2.03 4.32 4.39
N ILE A 145 1.09 5.14 4.86
CA ILE A 145 1.38 6.41 5.53
C ILE A 145 0.85 6.33 6.96
N GLY A 146 1.66 6.78 7.91
CA GLY A 146 1.30 6.79 9.34
C GLY A 146 2.34 6.13 10.23
N HIS A 147 1.90 5.72 11.41
CA HIS A 147 2.72 4.93 12.34
C HIS A 147 2.40 3.45 12.13
N LEU A 148 3.44 2.67 11.86
CA LEU A 148 3.28 1.23 11.67
C LEU A 148 3.24 0.52 13.02
N SER A 149 2.33 -0.43 13.18
CA SER A 149 2.33 -1.38 14.29
C SER A 149 3.30 -2.52 14.00
N ASP A 150 3.81 -3.17 15.03
CA ASP A 150 4.64 -4.36 14.92
C ASP A 150 3.96 -5.43 14.06
N SER A 151 4.70 -5.95 13.10
CA SER A 151 4.24 -7.01 12.19
C SER A 151 5.42 -7.86 11.75
N SER A 152 5.15 -9.05 11.20
CA SER A 152 6.15 -9.91 10.56
C SER A 152 6.59 -9.42 9.17
N LEU A 153 6.05 -8.30 8.71
CA LEU A 153 6.38 -7.69 7.42
C LEU A 153 7.60 -6.78 7.55
N VAL A 154 8.36 -6.64 6.48
CA VAL A 154 9.41 -5.63 6.39
C VAL A 154 8.77 -4.29 6.10
N ALA A 155 9.13 -3.29 6.89
CA ALA A 155 8.74 -1.91 6.65
C ALA A 155 10.00 -1.05 6.42
N ARG A 156 10.11 -0.45 5.25
CA ARG A 156 11.19 0.48 4.90
C ARG A 156 10.62 1.88 4.78
N GLN A 157 11.11 2.81 5.59
CA GLN A 157 10.71 4.21 5.47
C GLN A 157 11.29 4.81 4.18
N LEU A 158 10.43 5.46 3.40
CA LEU A 158 10.76 6.09 2.12
C LEU A 158 10.86 7.60 2.24
N ALA A 159 9.99 8.20 3.06
CA ALA A 159 9.96 9.64 3.31
C ALA A 159 9.32 9.95 4.67
N THR A 160 9.56 11.17 5.15
CA THR A 160 8.82 11.79 6.25
C THR A 160 7.86 12.82 5.68
N ILE A 161 6.65 12.87 6.20
CA ILE A 161 5.57 13.76 5.74
C ILE A 161 5.11 14.57 6.93
N ARG A 162 5.15 15.89 6.82
CA ARG A 162 4.65 16.79 7.84
C ARG A 162 3.12 16.79 7.86
N VAL A 163 2.58 17.08 9.04
CA VAL A 163 1.14 17.24 9.27
C VAL A 163 0.87 18.67 9.68
N GLU A 164 -0.14 19.29 9.06
CA GLU A 164 -0.53 20.67 9.34
C GLU A 164 -1.97 20.76 9.84
N LEU A 165 -2.16 21.62 10.83
CA LEU A 165 -3.48 22.08 11.28
C LEU A 165 -3.84 23.32 10.49
N CYS A 166 -4.95 23.32 9.79
CA CYS A 166 -5.32 24.44 8.94
C CYS A 166 -6.84 24.64 8.81
N ALA A 167 -7.22 25.86 8.42
CA ALA A 167 -8.59 26.26 8.10
C ALA A 167 -8.59 27.38 7.08
N SER A 168 -9.75 27.67 6.46
CA SER A 168 -9.90 28.81 5.58
C SER A 168 -9.88 30.14 6.33
N PRO A 169 -9.42 31.24 5.73
CA PRO A 169 -9.49 32.57 6.32
C PRO A 169 -10.93 33.00 6.66
N ALA A 170 -11.90 32.64 5.83
CA ALA A 170 -13.31 33.00 6.05
C ALA A 170 -13.91 32.24 7.25
N TYR A 171 -13.57 30.96 7.44
CA TYR A 171 -13.97 30.25 8.66
C TYR A 171 -13.42 30.95 9.91
N LEU A 172 -12.14 31.32 9.91
CA LEU A 172 -11.48 31.97 11.04
C LEU A 172 -12.04 33.39 11.31
N ALA A 173 -12.39 34.12 10.28
CA ALA A 173 -13.04 35.41 10.45
C ALA A 173 -14.40 35.31 11.17
N ARG A 174 -15.12 34.20 10.95
CA ARG A 174 -16.42 33.94 11.57
C ARG A 174 -16.33 33.34 12.97
N LYS A 175 -15.39 32.40 13.20
CA LYS A 175 -15.34 31.60 14.43
C LYS A 175 -14.19 31.99 15.37
N GLY A 176 -13.29 32.88 14.94
CA GLY A 176 -12.05 33.21 15.65
C GLY A 176 -10.91 32.27 15.26
N ARG A 177 -9.71 32.64 15.68
CA ARG A 177 -8.49 31.85 15.47
C ARG A 177 -8.11 31.15 16.79
N PRO A 178 -7.89 29.81 16.81
CA PRO A 178 -7.41 29.15 18.01
C PRO A 178 -5.97 29.59 18.32
N GLU A 179 -5.68 29.91 19.59
CA GLU A 179 -4.34 30.31 20.07
C GLU A 179 -3.61 29.15 20.74
N LYS A 180 -4.35 28.13 21.18
CA LYS A 180 -3.82 26.92 21.83
C LYS A 180 -4.69 25.71 21.46
N PRO A 181 -4.17 24.48 21.62
CA PRO A 181 -4.91 23.25 21.26
C PRO A 181 -6.28 23.11 21.94
N GLU A 182 -6.42 23.57 23.21
CA GLU A 182 -7.69 23.47 23.92
C GLU A 182 -8.83 24.24 23.24
N ASP A 183 -8.51 25.32 22.53
CA ASP A 183 -9.50 26.16 21.86
C ASP A 183 -10.22 25.39 20.74
N LEU A 184 -9.60 24.33 20.20
CA LEU A 184 -10.19 23.46 19.20
C LEU A 184 -11.49 22.78 19.66
N LYS A 185 -11.73 22.69 20.97
CA LYS A 185 -12.99 22.19 21.52
C LYS A 185 -14.20 23.10 21.21
N GLN A 186 -13.94 24.35 20.83
CA GLN A 186 -14.97 25.36 20.49
C GLN A 186 -15.11 25.51 18.97
N HIS A 187 -14.30 24.77 18.19
CA HIS A 187 -14.31 24.81 16.75
C HIS A 187 -14.94 23.56 16.12
N ASP A 188 -15.47 23.73 14.91
CA ASP A 188 -15.90 22.62 14.08
C ASP A 188 -14.67 21.93 13.47
N CYS A 189 -14.33 20.76 13.96
CA CYS A 189 -13.19 19.98 13.44
C CYS A 189 -13.69 18.95 12.43
N LEU A 190 -13.04 18.86 11.28
CA LEU A 190 -13.34 17.87 10.24
C LEU A 190 -12.43 16.66 10.44
N ILE A 191 -13.02 15.49 10.71
CA ILE A 191 -12.32 14.36 11.33
C ILE A 191 -11.99 13.28 10.29
N TYR A 192 -10.72 12.98 10.14
CA TYR A 192 -10.28 11.82 9.37
C TYR A 192 -10.41 10.53 10.20
N THR A 193 -11.15 9.55 9.68
CA THR A 193 -11.61 8.40 10.49
C THR A 193 -10.61 7.23 10.54
N LEU A 194 -9.54 7.24 9.75
CA LEU A 194 -8.55 6.16 9.68
C LEU A 194 -7.30 6.41 10.54
N THR A 195 -7.28 7.51 11.28
CA THR A 195 -6.24 7.80 12.28
C THR A 195 -6.78 7.65 13.70
N GLN A 196 -5.89 7.83 14.68
CA GLN A 196 -6.29 7.86 16.08
C GLN A 196 -7.32 8.97 16.36
N PRO A 197 -8.28 8.75 17.27
CA PRO A 197 -9.34 9.72 17.53
C PRO A 197 -8.87 11.00 18.23
N GLU A 198 -7.62 11.06 18.67
CA GLU A 198 -7.03 12.20 19.36
C GLU A 198 -5.96 12.86 18.47
N TRP A 199 -5.96 14.19 18.49
CA TRP A 199 -4.91 15.02 17.90
C TRP A 199 -3.89 15.36 18.97
N HIS A 200 -2.62 15.10 18.69
CA HIS A 200 -1.52 15.32 19.62
C HIS A 200 -0.72 16.56 19.20
N PHE A 201 -0.42 17.39 20.17
CA PHE A 201 0.34 18.63 20.01
C PHE A 201 1.49 18.66 20.99
N LYS A 202 2.67 19.12 20.53
CA LYS A 202 3.86 19.23 21.38
C LYS A 202 4.52 20.60 21.20
N ARG A 203 4.91 21.24 22.31
CA ARG A 203 5.66 22.49 22.32
C ARG A 203 6.71 22.41 23.42
N GLY A 204 7.99 22.18 23.06
CA GLY A 204 9.04 21.92 24.04
C GLY A 204 8.71 20.69 24.90
N ASN A 205 8.56 20.91 26.21
CA ASN A 205 8.17 19.85 27.17
C ASN A 205 6.65 19.73 27.37
N GLU A 206 5.88 20.65 26.83
CA GLU A 206 4.43 20.64 26.92
C GLU A 206 3.84 19.69 25.88
N GLN A 207 2.92 18.83 26.30
CA GLN A 207 2.17 17.92 25.44
C GLN A 207 0.69 18.04 25.73
N GLN A 208 -0.10 18.12 24.68
CA GLN A 208 -1.54 18.21 24.78
C GLN A 208 -2.18 17.23 23.79
N SER A 209 -3.27 16.61 24.25
CA SER A 209 -4.08 15.71 23.43
C SER A 209 -5.50 16.21 23.40
N ILE A 210 -6.03 16.41 22.22
CA ILE A 210 -7.40 16.93 21.99
C ILE A 210 -8.20 15.89 21.23
N ARG A 211 -9.36 15.56 21.72
CA ARG A 211 -10.36 14.79 20.99
C ARG A 211 -11.23 15.74 20.18
N PRO A 212 -10.98 15.90 18.87
CA PRO A 212 -11.71 16.86 18.05
C PRO A 212 -13.17 16.46 17.92
N GLN A 213 -14.05 17.47 17.79
CA GLN A 213 -15.47 17.28 17.54
C GLN A 213 -15.90 18.16 16.36
N GLY A 214 -16.88 17.70 15.60
CA GLY A 214 -17.39 18.50 14.49
C GLY A 214 -18.38 17.74 13.62
N PRO A 215 -18.96 18.43 12.65
CA PRO A 215 -20.12 17.94 11.89
C PRO A 215 -19.76 16.94 10.80
N LEU A 216 -18.48 16.89 10.37
CA LEU A 216 -18.05 16.07 9.24
C LEU A 216 -16.93 15.10 9.63
N ARG A 217 -17.14 13.84 9.27
CA ARG A 217 -16.17 12.76 9.44
C ARG A 217 -16.07 11.99 8.13
N ALA A 218 -14.86 11.75 7.65
CA ALA A 218 -14.62 10.99 6.42
C ALA A 218 -13.32 10.21 6.47
N ASN A 219 -13.21 9.20 5.63
CA ASN A 219 -12.01 8.40 5.41
C ASN A 219 -11.20 8.86 4.18
N ASN A 220 -11.42 10.08 3.71
CA ASN A 220 -10.72 10.67 2.58
C ASN A 220 -10.25 12.08 2.93
N GLY A 221 -8.93 12.29 2.89
CA GLY A 221 -8.30 13.56 3.27
C GLY A 221 -8.55 14.68 2.27
N VAL A 222 -8.62 14.37 0.98
CA VAL A 222 -8.93 15.34 -0.07
C VAL A 222 -10.34 15.89 0.08
N ALA A 223 -11.31 15.02 0.41
CA ALA A 223 -12.69 15.45 0.65
C ALA A 223 -12.80 16.39 1.88
N LEU A 224 -12.07 16.07 2.97
CA LEU A 224 -12.02 16.94 4.16
C LEU A 224 -11.33 18.27 3.86
N THR A 225 -10.25 18.24 3.07
CA THR A 225 -9.53 19.46 2.65
C THR A 225 -10.45 20.36 1.82
N ARG A 226 -11.22 19.79 0.90
CA ARG A 226 -12.21 20.56 0.12
C ARG A 226 -13.25 21.22 1.03
N ALA A 227 -13.80 20.48 1.98
CA ALA A 227 -14.75 21.02 2.94
C ALA A 227 -14.13 22.17 3.79
N ALA A 228 -12.85 22.05 4.19
CA ALA A 228 -12.16 23.10 4.91
C ALA A 228 -11.95 24.36 4.04
N CYS A 229 -11.63 24.21 2.75
CA CYS A 229 -11.56 25.32 1.79
C CYS A 229 -12.93 25.99 1.59
N ASP A 230 -14.02 25.24 1.73
CA ASP A 230 -15.39 25.71 1.67
C ASP A 230 -15.93 26.16 3.07
N ASP A 231 -15.05 26.61 3.96
CA ASP A 231 -15.33 27.25 5.27
C ASP A 231 -16.07 26.37 6.30
N GLN A 232 -15.95 25.02 6.19
CA GLN A 232 -16.70 24.10 7.05
C GLN A 232 -16.02 23.83 8.39
N GLY A 233 -14.72 24.13 8.54
CA GLY A 233 -14.03 23.85 9.79
C GLY A 233 -12.51 23.75 9.69
N ILE A 234 -11.92 23.25 10.78
CA ILE A 234 -10.48 23.02 10.95
C ILE A 234 -10.15 21.57 10.62
N ILE A 235 -9.05 21.36 9.89
CA ILE A 235 -8.53 20.01 9.60
C ILE A 235 -7.10 19.84 10.10
N LEU A 236 -6.75 18.61 10.44
CA LEU A 236 -5.37 18.15 10.67
C LEU A 236 -5.04 17.13 9.57
N GLN A 237 -4.18 17.51 8.62
CA GLN A 237 -3.90 16.71 7.43
C GLN A 237 -2.43 16.75 7.02
N PRO A 238 -1.93 15.68 6.35
CA PRO A 238 -0.60 15.68 5.76
C PRO A 238 -0.42 16.80 4.74
N THR A 239 0.78 17.37 4.71
CA THR A 239 1.14 18.48 3.81
C THR A 239 1.00 18.11 2.33
N PHE A 240 1.18 16.85 1.95
CA PHE A 240 0.98 16.41 0.57
C PHE A 240 -0.49 16.54 0.10
N ILE A 241 -1.46 16.69 1.02
CA ILE A 241 -2.87 16.94 0.68
C ILE A 241 -3.18 18.43 0.71
N VAL A 242 -2.74 19.14 1.75
CA VAL A 242 -3.12 20.55 1.98
C VAL A 242 -2.14 21.57 1.43
N GLY A 243 -0.97 21.13 0.98
CA GLY A 243 0.12 22.05 0.59
C GLY A 243 -0.24 23.02 -0.53
N GLU A 244 -1.04 22.62 -1.51
CA GLU A 244 -1.49 23.53 -2.56
C GLU A 244 -2.48 24.57 -2.04
N ALA A 245 -3.43 24.17 -1.18
CA ALA A 245 -4.39 25.08 -0.57
C ALA A 245 -3.72 26.07 0.40
N LEU A 246 -2.65 25.65 1.08
CA LEU A 246 -1.82 26.54 1.90
C LEU A 246 -1.05 27.54 1.04
N ARG A 247 -0.38 27.10 -0.04
CA ARG A 247 0.36 28.00 -0.96
C ARG A 247 -0.55 29.00 -1.67
N SER A 248 -1.76 28.61 -2.02
CA SER A 248 -2.72 29.48 -2.69
C SER A 248 -3.47 30.40 -1.71
N GLY A 249 -3.26 30.24 -0.40
CA GLY A 249 -3.95 31.03 0.62
C GLY A 249 -5.43 30.63 0.85
N GLN A 250 -5.91 29.55 0.23
CA GLN A 250 -7.23 29.00 0.49
C GLN A 250 -7.34 28.44 1.91
N LEU A 251 -6.23 27.93 2.42
CA LEU A 251 -6.08 27.54 3.83
C LEU A 251 -4.89 28.30 4.44
N VAL A 252 -4.95 28.49 5.75
CA VAL A 252 -3.84 29.04 6.53
C VAL A 252 -3.48 28.10 7.67
N SER A 253 -2.19 27.98 7.96
CA SER A 253 -1.69 27.16 9.07
C SER A 253 -2.07 27.77 10.42
N LEU A 254 -2.39 26.88 11.37
CA LEU A 254 -2.78 27.20 12.73
C LEU A 254 -1.79 26.60 13.71
N LEU A 255 -1.63 27.26 14.87
CA LEU A 255 -0.76 26.83 15.96
C LEU A 255 0.67 26.48 15.46
N PRO A 256 1.39 27.39 14.77
CA PRO A 256 2.67 27.08 14.15
C PRO A 256 3.76 26.71 15.16
N GLU A 257 3.67 27.17 16.40
CA GLU A 257 4.58 26.85 17.50
C GLU A 257 4.36 25.44 18.10
N TRP A 258 3.27 24.78 17.70
CA TRP A 258 2.95 23.43 18.13
C TRP A 258 3.32 22.41 17.04
N ASP A 259 4.17 21.46 17.40
CA ASP A 259 4.42 20.27 16.59
C ASP A 259 3.18 19.38 16.61
N LYS A 260 2.70 18.98 15.44
CA LYS A 260 1.52 18.12 15.23
C LYS A 260 1.92 16.67 14.97
N GLY A 261 3.22 16.39 14.99
CA GLY A 261 3.80 15.09 14.67
C GLY A 261 3.92 14.84 13.15
N ASP A 262 5.05 14.27 12.77
CA ASP A 262 5.27 13.82 11.40
C ASP A 262 4.80 12.38 11.23
N VAL A 263 4.45 12.01 10.02
CA VAL A 263 4.11 10.63 9.65
C VAL A 263 5.10 10.09 8.60
N GLY A 264 5.39 8.79 8.66
CA GLY A 264 6.26 8.15 7.67
C GLY A 264 5.47 7.68 6.45
N LEU A 265 6.07 7.79 5.26
CA LEU A 265 5.71 6.99 4.09
C LEU A 265 6.58 5.74 4.10
N TYR A 266 5.96 4.58 4.08
CA TYR A 266 6.66 3.29 4.16
C TYR A 266 6.35 2.41 2.95
N ALA A 267 7.37 1.68 2.50
CA ALA A 267 7.20 0.48 1.69
C ALA A 267 7.08 -0.72 2.64
N VAL A 268 5.98 -1.44 2.55
CA VAL A 268 5.70 -2.63 3.36
C VAL A 268 5.60 -3.83 2.43
N TYR A 269 6.38 -4.88 2.69
CA TYR A 269 6.42 -6.07 1.85
C TYR A 269 6.73 -7.32 2.70
N PRO A 270 6.39 -8.53 2.22
CA PRO A 270 6.67 -9.75 2.95
C PRO A 270 8.16 -9.88 3.27
N HIS A 271 8.48 -10.35 4.49
CA HIS A 271 9.85 -10.65 4.87
C HIS A 271 10.36 -11.81 4.01
N ARG A 272 11.16 -11.48 3.00
CA ARG A 272 11.85 -12.45 2.15
C ARG A 272 13.34 -12.21 2.30
N ARG A 273 14.09 -13.29 2.28
CA ARG A 273 15.57 -13.23 2.34
C ARG A 273 16.12 -12.37 1.21
N PHE A 274 15.37 -12.29 0.10
CA PHE A 274 15.69 -11.50 -1.09
C PHE A 274 14.44 -10.74 -1.56
N VAL A 275 14.60 -9.44 -1.80
CA VAL A 275 13.55 -8.57 -2.34
C VAL A 275 13.58 -8.64 -3.86
N SER A 276 12.42 -8.88 -4.50
CA SER A 276 12.35 -9.04 -5.96
C SER A 276 12.82 -7.81 -6.74
N ALA A 277 13.41 -8.02 -7.93
CA ALA A 277 13.90 -6.93 -8.77
C ALA A 277 12.79 -5.89 -9.05
N LYS A 278 11.55 -6.36 -9.31
CA LYS A 278 10.39 -5.50 -9.54
C LYS A 278 10.01 -4.66 -8.32
N VAL A 279 10.09 -5.23 -7.11
CA VAL A 279 9.82 -4.50 -5.85
C VAL A 279 10.95 -3.51 -5.56
N ARG A 280 12.20 -3.93 -5.73
CA ARG A 280 13.37 -3.10 -5.48
C ARG A 280 13.38 -1.85 -6.38
N CYS A 281 13.21 -2.00 -7.70
CA CYS A 281 13.21 -0.87 -8.62
C CYS A 281 12.05 0.12 -8.34
N PHE A 282 10.90 -0.38 -7.88
CA PHE A 282 9.80 0.50 -7.49
C PHE A 282 10.10 1.26 -6.20
N ILE A 283 10.67 0.60 -5.19
CA ILE A 283 11.11 1.25 -3.94
C ILE A 283 12.15 2.34 -4.25
N GLU A 284 13.16 2.02 -5.06
CA GLU A 284 14.20 2.99 -5.47
C GLU A 284 13.60 4.18 -6.23
N PHE A 285 12.71 3.92 -7.17
CA PHE A 285 12.00 4.98 -7.90
C PHE A 285 11.21 5.92 -6.97
N VAL A 286 10.47 5.35 -6.01
CA VAL A 286 9.71 6.14 -5.04
C VAL A 286 10.66 6.92 -4.12
N GLN A 287 11.77 6.31 -3.70
CA GLN A 287 12.77 6.99 -2.87
C GLN A 287 13.46 8.14 -3.61
N GLU A 288 13.93 7.90 -4.83
CA GLU A 288 14.55 8.95 -5.67
C GLU A 288 13.65 10.18 -5.79
N ARG A 289 12.34 9.95 -5.85
CA ARG A 289 11.36 11.00 -6.06
C ARG A 289 10.91 11.70 -4.78
N TYR A 290 10.83 10.99 -3.65
CA TYR A 290 10.18 11.49 -2.43
C TYR A 290 11.09 11.55 -1.19
N LEU A 291 12.37 11.19 -1.28
CA LEU A 291 13.31 11.27 -0.15
C LEU A 291 13.76 12.71 0.12
N ALA A 292 13.91 13.53 -0.92
CA ALA A 292 14.29 14.94 -0.80
C ALA A 292 13.11 15.79 -0.27
N PRO A 293 13.37 16.96 0.35
CA PRO A 293 12.31 17.89 0.74
C PRO A 293 11.35 18.14 -0.42
N GLN A 294 10.09 17.90 -0.19
CA GLN A 294 9.10 17.88 -1.26
C GLN A 294 8.51 19.28 -1.49
N GLN A 295 8.06 19.52 -2.73
CA GLN A 295 7.41 20.78 -3.07
C GLN A 295 6.16 21.08 -2.22
N TRP A 296 5.49 20.03 -1.70
CA TRP A 296 4.36 20.20 -0.80
C TRP A 296 4.76 20.66 0.62
N ASP A 297 6.04 20.53 1.01
CA ASP A 297 6.59 20.98 2.28
C ASP A 297 7.30 22.34 2.17
N ALA A 298 7.32 22.97 0.99
CA ALA A 298 7.92 24.27 0.82
C ALA A 298 7.22 25.29 1.74
N PRO A 299 7.97 26.09 2.48
CA PRO A 299 7.40 27.14 3.32
C PRO A 299 6.56 28.11 2.47
N THR A 300 5.42 28.47 2.98
CA THR A 300 4.55 29.54 2.45
C THR A 300 5.21 30.89 2.60
#